data_3c7379b715af4a6ad5a8ac6f5189fdff
#
_entry.id   3c7379b715af4a6ad5a8ac6f5189fdff
#
_cell.length_a   1.000
_cell.length_b   1.000
_cell.length_c   1.000
_cell.angle_alpha   90.00
_cell.angle_beta   90.00
_cell.angle_gamma   90.00
#
_symmetry.space_group_name_H-M   'P 1'
#
loop_
_entity.id
_entity.type
_entity.pdbx_description
1 polymer ?
#
loop_
_entity_poly.entity_id
_entity_poly.type
_entity_poly.pdbx_seq_one_letter_code
_entity_poly.pdbx_strand_id
1 'polypeptide(L)'
;VTGIDISTPMLAVASYFARGRSSIQFVEADAQTHAFEPGRYDMVFSRFGVMFFEDPVTAFTNIRSALRASGRLAFCCWRPRAVNPFMTVPAMAALELLPAPPEMPPRTPGPFAFEEADYVTAVLTSAGFESVAVTPLQQPLTFGRGLNLTDIVERLVQIGPIAQMVRDAPEELQQPVRDKVVDAVKPFYSEDTGMTLDGQFWQVTA
;
A
#
# COMPACT_ATOMS: atom_id res chain seq x y z
N VAL A 1 -1.68 21.28 5.98
CA VAL A 1 -1.75 19.96 5.30
C VAL A 1 -3.12 19.38 5.50
N THR A 2 -3.73 18.83 4.44
CA THR A 2 -5.00 18.11 4.53
C THR A 2 -4.75 16.64 4.21
N GLY A 3 -5.05 15.75 5.14
CA GLY A 3 -5.07 14.30 4.90
C GLY A 3 -6.50 13.87 4.57
N ILE A 4 -6.66 13.04 3.54
CA ILE A 4 -7.94 12.46 3.15
C ILE A 4 -7.83 10.95 3.08
N ASP A 5 -8.81 10.26 3.64
CA ASP A 5 -8.92 8.79 3.59
C ASP A 5 -10.39 8.39 3.77
N ILE A 6 -10.76 7.23 3.26
CA ILE A 6 -12.09 6.63 3.49
C ILE A 6 -12.16 5.85 4.82
N SER A 7 -11.02 5.57 5.43
CA SER A 7 -10.89 4.73 6.62
C SER A 7 -10.95 5.54 7.90
N THR A 8 -12.12 5.59 8.56
CA THR A 8 -12.27 6.20 9.90
C THR A 8 -11.21 5.72 10.89
N PRO A 9 -10.88 4.40 11.01
CA PRO A 9 -9.83 3.95 11.93
C PRO A 9 -8.45 4.51 11.60
N MET A 10 -8.08 4.61 10.30
CA MET A 10 -6.78 5.18 9.90
C MET A 10 -6.71 6.67 10.23
N LEU A 11 -7.80 7.41 9.97
CA LEU A 11 -7.88 8.83 10.31
C LEU A 11 -7.84 9.07 11.82
N ALA A 12 -8.43 8.20 12.63
CA ALA A 12 -8.35 8.29 14.09
C ALA A 12 -6.88 8.16 14.57
N VAL A 13 -6.12 7.20 14.02
CA VAL A 13 -4.69 7.03 14.33
C VAL A 13 -3.89 8.23 13.85
N ALA A 14 -4.13 8.71 12.63
CA ALA A 14 -3.45 9.89 12.07
C ALA A 14 -3.70 11.14 12.93
N SER A 15 -4.96 11.34 13.37
CA SER A 15 -5.36 12.45 14.24
C SER A 15 -4.70 12.36 15.62
N TYR A 16 -4.53 11.15 16.15
CA TYR A 16 -3.81 10.93 17.40
C TYR A 16 -2.34 11.41 17.29
N PHE A 17 -1.63 11.05 16.23
CA PHE A 17 -0.24 11.47 16.01
C PHE A 17 -0.10 12.95 15.61
N ALA A 18 -1.14 13.58 15.11
CA ALA A 18 -1.15 14.99 14.73
C ALA A 18 -1.58 15.93 15.88
N ARG A 19 -1.86 15.41 17.08
CA ARG A 19 -2.29 16.23 18.22
C ARG A 19 -1.36 17.40 18.49
N GLY A 20 -1.92 18.58 18.69
CA GLY A 20 -1.19 19.83 18.91
C GLY A 20 -0.64 20.49 17.64
N ARG A 21 -0.90 19.93 16.45
CA ARG A 21 -0.48 20.49 15.16
C ARG A 21 -1.68 21.10 14.43
N SER A 22 -1.99 22.37 14.71
CA SER A 22 -3.14 23.08 14.11
C SER A 22 -3.09 23.22 12.58
N SER A 23 -1.90 23.05 11.98
CA SER A 23 -1.71 23.11 10.52
C SER A 23 -2.07 21.82 9.79
N ILE A 24 -2.50 20.77 10.51
CA ILE A 24 -2.90 19.48 9.93
C ILE A 24 -4.38 19.27 10.21
N GLN A 25 -5.12 18.94 9.17
CA GLN A 25 -6.54 18.56 9.25
C GLN A 25 -6.77 17.25 8.49
N PHE A 26 -7.80 16.51 8.90
CA PHE A 26 -8.19 15.26 8.26
C PHE A 26 -9.63 15.32 7.79
N VAL A 27 -9.89 14.71 6.64
CA VAL A 27 -11.21 14.62 6.01
C VAL A 27 -11.51 13.15 5.71
N GLU A 28 -12.63 12.65 6.23
CA GLU A 28 -13.13 11.33 5.86
C GLU A 28 -13.93 11.47 4.56
N ALA A 29 -13.30 11.09 3.45
CA ALA A 29 -13.92 11.12 2.13
C ALA A 29 -13.14 10.27 1.13
N ASP A 30 -13.83 9.90 0.04
CA ASP A 30 -13.21 9.28 -1.12
C ASP A 30 -12.59 10.36 -2.02
N ALA A 31 -11.28 10.33 -2.19
CA ALA A 31 -10.57 11.28 -3.04
C ALA A 31 -10.96 11.20 -4.52
N GLN A 32 -11.57 10.10 -4.98
CA GLN A 32 -12.11 9.97 -6.32
C GLN A 32 -13.29 10.92 -6.57
N THR A 33 -14.14 11.14 -5.56
CA THR A 33 -15.41 11.85 -5.70
C THR A 33 -15.52 13.10 -4.83
N HIS A 34 -14.59 13.32 -3.91
CA HIS A 34 -14.58 14.47 -3.02
C HIS A 34 -14.52 15.80 -3.79
N ALA A 35 -15.37 16.74 -3.42
CA ALA A 35 -15.36 18.09 -4.00
C ALA A 35 -14.19 18.91 -3.45
N PHE A 36 -13.03 18.80 -4.09
CA PHE A 36 -11.87 19.62 -3.74
C PHE A 36 -12.08 21.08 -4.17
N GLU A 37 -11.52 22.02 -3.39
CA GLU A 37 -11.38 23.40 -3.81
C GLU A 37 -10.33 23.46 -4.94
N PRO A 38 -10.70 23.94 -6.15
CA PRO A 38 -9.78 23.97 -7.30
C PRO A 38 -8.53 24.82 -7.04
N GLY A 39 -7.38 24.33 -7.46
CA GLY A 39 -6.12 25.07 -7.36
C GLY A 39 -5.62 25.35 -5.94
N ARG A 40 -6.13 24.61 -4.96
CA ARG A 40 -5.86 24.84 -3.53
C ARG A 40 -4.49 24.39 -3.09
N TYR A 41 -3.93 23.34 -3.69
CA TYR A 41 -2.75 22.66 -3.18
C TYR A 41 -1.55 22.84 -4.10
N ASP A 42 -0.37 22.95 -3.48
CA ASP A 42 0.92 23.00 -4.18
C ASP A 42 1.42 21.61 -4.53
N MET A 43 1.02 20.63 -3.74
CA MET A 43 1.46 19.26 -3.87
C MET A 43 0.42 18.29 -3.30
N VAL A 44 0.23 17.19 -4.01
CA VAL A 44 -0.44 16.00 -3.48
C VAL A 44 0.59 14.88 -3.38
N PHE A 45 0.60 14.16 -2.26
CA PHE A 45 1.41 12.97 -2.12
C PHE A 45 0.61 11.81 -1.54
N SER A 46 0.96 10.59 -1.91
CA SER A 46 0.37 9.38 -1.36
C SER A 46 1.40 8.28 -1.17
N ARG A 47 1.27 7.56 -0.06
CA ARG A 47 2.06 6.36 0.21
C ARG A 47 1.15 5.15 0.25
N PHE A 48 1.14 4.37 -0.83
CA PHE A 48 0.34 3.14 -0.98
C PHE A 48 -1.18 3.31 -0.87
N GLY A 49 -1.73 4.52 -1.07
CA GLY A 49 -3.17 4.76 -1.00
C GLY A 49 -3.87 4.74 -2.36
N VAL A 50 -3.19 5.22 -3.41
CA VAL A 50 -3.82 5.46 -4.72
C VAL A 50 -4.12 4.19 -5.54
N MET A 51 -3.67 3.03 -5.11
CA MET A 51 -3.89 1.75 -5.79
C MET A 51 -5.30 1.18 -5.58
N PHE A 52 -6.11 1.82 -4.76
CA PHE A 52 -7.43 1.31 -4.35
C PHE A 52 -8.60 2.05 -5.01
N PHE A 53 -8.35 2.96 -5.92
CA PHE A 53 -9.40 3.64 -6.67
C PHE A 53 -10.12 2.67 -7.63
N GLU A 54 -11.44 2.73 -7.66
CA GLU A 54 -12.28 1.98 -8.61
C GLU A 54 -12.07 2.47 -10.06
N ASP A 55 -12.04 3.81 -10.22
CA ASP A 55 -11.69 4.47 -11.49
C ASP A 55 -10.51 5.41 -11.25
N PRO A 56 -9.28 4.93 -11.48
CA PRO A 56 -8.10 5.74 -11.22
C PRO A 56 -7.98 6.97 -12.12
N VAL A 57 -8.49 6.93 -13.36
CA VAL A 57 -8.47 8.11 -14.25
C VAL A 57 -9.37 9.21 -13.70
N THR A 58 -10.58 8.87 -13.28
CA THR A 58 -11.50 9.81 -12.61
C THR A 58 -10.90 10.34 -11.31
N ALA A 59 -10.31 9.48 -10.47
CA ALA A 59 -9.68 9.87 -9.21
C ALA A 59 -8.53 10.87 -9.43
N PHE A 60 -7.61 10.57 -10.34
CA PHE A 60 -6.48 11.46 -10.62
C PHE A 60 -6.90 12.74 -11.35
N THR A 61 -7.94 12.73 -12.17
CA THR A 61 -8.53 13.94 -12.74
C THR A 61 -9.06 14.86 -11.64
N ASN A 62 -9.77 14.30 -10.66
CA ASN A 62 -10.26 15.04 -9.52
C ASN A 62 -9.12 15.60 -8.65
N ILE A 63 -8.11 14.77 -8.33
CA ILE A 63 -6.91 15.18 -7.59
C ILE A 63 -6.17 16.30 -8.34
N ARG A 64 -6.04 16.20 -9.67
CA ARG A 64 -5.40 17.23 -10.49
C ARG A 64 -6.14 18.55 -10.40
N SER A 65 -7.46 18.56 -10.35
CA SER A 65 -8.25 19.79 -10.22
C SER A 65 -7.96 20.54 -8.90
N ALA A 66 -7.58 19.81 -7.86
CA ALA A 66 -7.20 20.38 -6.57
C ALA A 66 -5.81 21.05 -6.58
N LEU A 67 -4.95 20.66 -7.52
CA LEU A 67 -3.61 21.23 -7.67
C LEU A 67 -3.66 22.58 -8.42
N ARG A 68 -2.86 23.55 -7.97
CA ARG A 68 -2.61 24.77 -8.76
C ARG A 68 -1.86 24.45 -10.06
N ALA A 69 -1.79 25.38 -10.99
CA ALA A 69 -1.18 25.19 -12.33
C ALA A 69 0.27 24.65 -12.29
N SER A 70 1.05 24.98 -11.25
CA SER A 70 2.41 24.49 -11.04
C SER A 70 2.49 23.46 -9.91
N GLY A 71 1.35 22.90 -9.50
CA GLY A 71 1.28 21.89 -8.44
C GLY A 71 1.86 20.56 -8.88
N ARG A 72 2.34 19.77 -7.95
CA ARG A 72 3.02 18.51 -8.21
C ARG A 72 2.29 17.32 -7.57
N LEU A 73 2.33 16.20 -8.25
CA LEU A 73 1.92 14.92 -7.71
C LEU A 73 3.15 14.06 -7.39
N ALA A 74 3.13 13.40 -6.25
CA ALA A 74 4.12 12.37 -5.92
C ALA A 74 3.46 11.21 -5.18
N PHE A 75 3.74 9.98 -5.57
CA PHE A 75 3.30 8.83 -4.78
C PHE A 75 4.24 7.63 -4.93
N CYS A 76 4.07 6.65 -4.05
CA CYS A 76 4.66 5.34 -4.24
C CYS A 76 3.59 4.25 -4.26
N CYS A 77 3.80 3.25 -5.11
CA CYS A 77 2.99 2.05 -5.24
C CYS A 77 3.88 0.82 -5.41
N TRP A 78 3.31 -0.37 -5.21
CA TRP A 78 4.07 -1.60 -5.33
C TRP A 78 4.40 -1.91 -6.80
N ARG A 79 5.61 -2.40 -7.03
CA ARG A 79 6.01 -3.10 -8.24
C ARG A 79 5.41 -4.51 -8.24
N PRO A 80 5.53 -5.28 -9.34
CA PRO A 80 4.96 -6.62 -9.44
C PRO A 80 5.21 -7.47 -8.20
N ARG A 81 4.20 -8.23 -7.78
CA ARG A 81 4.27 -9.11 -6.61
C ARG A 81 5.51 -9.99 -6.65
N ALA A 82 5.84 -10.57 -7.81
CA ALA A 82 6.94 -11.51 -7.98
C ALA A 82 8.32 -10.95 -7.58
N VAL A 83 8.50 -9.63 -7.63
CA VAL A 83 9.77 -8.98 -7.26
C VAL A 83 9.76 -8.41 -5.83
N ASN A 84 8.73 -8.71 -5.03
CA ASN A 84 8.54 -8.21 -3.68
C ASN A 84 8.68 -9.30 -2.61
N PRO A 85 9.91 -9.61 -2.12
CA PRO A 85 10.12 -10.61 -1.07
C PRO A 85 9.27 -10.36 0.19
N PHE A 86 9.07 -9.09 0.57
CA PHE A 86 8.21 -8.73 1.70
C PHE A 86 6.79 -9.31 1.58
N MET A 87 6.25 -9.40 0.36
CA MET A 87 4.92 -9.97 0.10
C MET A 87 4.95 -11.46 -0.24
N THR A 88 6.01 -11.90 -0.96
CA THR A 88 6.04 -13.27 -1.49
C THR A 88 6.52 -14.29 -0.49
N VAL A 89 7.49 -13.98 0.37
CA VAL A 89 8.04 -14.96 1.33
C VAL A 89 6.97 -15.51 2.27
N PRO A 90 6.15 -14.69 2.96
CA PRO A 90 5.08 -15.20 3.81
C PRO A 90 3.98 -15.93 3.01
N ALA A 91 3.64 -15.40 1.82
CA ALA A 91 2.59 -15.98 0.99
C ALA A 91 2.97 -17.36 0.44
N MET A 92 4.21 -17.53 -0.02
CA MET A 92 4.72 -18.83 -0.51
C MET A 92 4.75 -19.89 0.60
N ALA A 93 5.11 -19.51 1.82
CA ALA A 93 5.05 -20.41 2.97
C ALA A 93 3.60 -20.89 3.25
N ALA A 94 2.63 -20.00 3.14
CA ALA A 94 1.22 -20.37 3.31
C ALA A 94 0.72 -21.29 2.19
N LEU A 95 1.19 -21.12 0.95
CA LEU A 95 0.83 -21.94 -0.21
C LEU A 95 1.36 -23.38 -0.14
N GLU A 96 2.28 -23.69 0.77
CA GLU A 96 2.67 -25.09 1.03
C GLU A 96 1.53 -25.92 1.66
N LEU A 97 0.61 -25.26 2.34
CA LEU A 97 -0.49 -25.91 3.08
C LEU A 97 -1.89 -25.49 2.57
N LEU A 98 -2.00 -24.37 1.89
CA LEU A 98 -3.26 -23.80 1.44
C LEU A 98 -3.33 -23.78 -0.10
N PRO A 99 -4.54 -23.90 -0.68
CA PRO A 99 -4.70 -23.68 -2.10
C PRO A 99 -4.35 -22.24 -2.49
N ALA A 100 -3.87 -22.08 -3.73
CA ALA A 100 -3.67 -20.74 -4.28
C ALA A 100 -5.02 -19.99 -4.32
N PRO A 101 -5.04 -18.70 -3.91
CA PRO A 101 -6.25 -17.89 -4.06
C PRO A 101 -6.59 -17.74 -5.56
N PRO A 102 -7.87 -17.49 -5.88
CA PRO A 102 -8.27 -17.19 -7.24
C PRO A 102 -7.43 -16.04 -7.83
N GLU A 103 -7.07 -16.16 -9.11
CA GLU A 103 -6.43 -15.04 -9.81
C GLU A 103 -7.39 -13.86 -9.87
N MET A 104 -6.92 -12.72 -9.44
CA MET A 104 -7.67 -11.46 -9.58
C MET A 104 -7.45 -10.91 -10.99
N PRO A 105 -8.48 -10.34 -11.63
CA PRO A 105 -8.30 -9.65 -12.89
C PRO A 105 -7.17 -8.60 -12.78
N PRO A 106 -6.38 -8.39 -13.83
CA PRO A 106 -5.38 -7.33 -13.85
C PRO A 106 -5.98 -5.98 -13.45
N ARG A 107 -5.23 -5.18 -12.71
CA ARG A 107 -5.63 -3.81 -12.32
C ARG A 107 -6.85 -3.73 -11.38
N THR A 108 -7.28 -4.86 -10.80
CA THR A 108 -8.28 -4.84 -9.73
C THR A 108 -7.79 -3.95 -8.58
N PRO A 109 -8.64 -3.04 -8.02
CA PRO A 109 -8.26 -2.20 -6.90
C PRO A 109 -7.62 -3.00 -5.77
N GLY A 110 -6.42 -2.61 -5.37
CA GLY A 110 -5.65 -3.35 -4.40
C GLY A 110 -4.15 -3.08 -4.49
N PRO A 111 -3.32 -3.73 -3.66
CA PRO A 111 -1.89 -3.43 -3.56
C PRO A 111 -1.12 -3.48 -4.90
N PHE A 112 -1.55 -4.29 -5.84
CA PHE A 112 -0.87 -4.51 -7.12
C PHE A 112 -1.60 -3.94 -8.33
N ALA A 113 -2.66 -3.11 -8.13
CA ALA A 113 -3.38 -2.47 -9.23
C ALA A 113 -2.46 -1.61 -10.11
N PHE A 114 -1.39 -1.07 -9.56
CA PHE A 114 -0.42 -0.18 -10.23
C PHE A 114 0.96 -0.84 -10.38
N GLU A 115 1.03 -2.15 -10.46
CA GLU A 115 2.30 -2.86 -10.58
C GLU A 115 3.02 -2.63 -11.92
N GLU A 116 2.28 -2.28 -12.98
CA GLU A 116 2.79 -2.02 -14.33
C GLU A 116 3.08 -0.52 -14.53
N ALA A 117 4.35 -0.15 -14.78
CA ALA A 117 4.77 1.24 -14.98
C ALA A 117 4.04 1.93 -16.15
N ASP A 118 3.84 1.20 -17.25
CA ASP A 118 3.16 1.73 -18.44
C ASP A 118 1.68 2.04 -18.14
N TYR A 119 1.03 1.21 -17.33
CA TYR A 119 -0.35 1.48 -16.89
C TYR A 119 -0.43 2.72 -16.02
N VAL A 120 0.48 2.88 -15.05
CA VAL A 120 0.55 4.08 -14.21
C VAL A 120 0.71 5.33 -15.08
N THR A 121 1.63 5.28 -16.06
CA THR A 121 1.85 6.37 -17.00
C THR A 121 0.60 6.69 -17.81
N ALA A 122 -0.08 5.68 -18.33
CA ALA A 122 -1.29 5.85 -19.13
C ALA A 122 -2.43 6.48 -18.31
N VAL A 123 -2.65 6.03 -17.07
CA VAL A 123 -3.66 6.58 -16.15
C VAL A 123 -3.41 8.05 -15.90
N LEU A 124 -2.18 8.43 -15.53
CA LEU A 124 -1.86 9.82 -15.20
C LEU A 124 -1.94 10.73 -16.43
N THR A 125 -1.46 10.26 -17.59
CA THR A 125 -1.56 11.02 -18.83
C THR A 125 -3.04 11.22 -19.23
N SER A 126 -3.87 10.20 -19.09
CA SER A 126 -5.31 10.29 -19.34
C SER A 126 -6.02 11.23 -18.37
N ALA A 127 -5.54 11.35 -17.14
CA ALA A 127 -6.02 12.31 -16.14
C ALA A 127 -5.49 13.74 -16.37
N GLY A 128 -4.67 13.96 -17.42
CA GLY A 128 -4.16 15.26 -17.82
C GLY A 128 -2.86 15.69 -17.12
N PHE A 129 -2.16 14.79 -16.43
CA PHE A 129 -0.82 15.08 -15.92
C PHE A 129 0.21 15.04 -17.05
N GLU A 130 1.20 15.93 -16.93
CA GLU A 130 2.33 16.04 -17.86
C GLU A 130 3.63 15.62 -17.15
N SER A 131 4.67 15.34 -17.92
CA SER A 131 6.01 14.99 -17.39
C SER A 131 6.01 13.84 -16.38
N VAL A 132 5.16 12.84 -16.61
CA VAL A 132 5.04 11.67 -15.74
C VAL A 132 6.34 10.88 -15.72
N ALA A 133 6.91 10.68 -14.53
CA ALA A 133 8.08 9.86 -14.31
C ALA A 133 7.75 8.71 -13.35
N VAL A 134 8.01 7.46 -13.79
CA VAL A 134 7.84 6.24 -13.00
C VAL A 134 9.20 5.60 -12.81
N THR A 135 9.77 5.70 -11.62
CA THR A 135 11.14 5.28 -11.33
C THR A 135 11.14 4.10 -10.36
N PRO A 136 11.91 3.02 -10.64
CA PRO A 136 12.01 1.91 -9.70
C PRO A 136 12.78 2.33 -8.44
N LEU A 137 12.25 1.96 -7.28
CA LEU A 137 12.85 2.16 -5.97
C LEU A 137 12.88 0.83 -5.22
N GLN A 138 14.04 0.49 -4.70
CA GLN A 138 14.22 -0.66 -3.81
C GLN A 138 14.65 -0.15 -2.43
N GLN A 139 13.98 -0.60 -1.40
CA GLN A 139 14.33 -0.27 -0.02
C GLN A 139 14.08 -1.47 0.90
N PRO A 140 14.96 -1.71 1.88
CA PRO A 140 14.66 -2.66 2.93
C PRO A 140 13.47 -2.16 3.76
N LEU A 141 12.48 -3.03 3.94
CA LEU A 141 11.34 -2.80 4.80
C LEU A 141 11.53 -3.51 6.11
N THR A 142 11.59 -2.74 7.18
CA THR A 142 11.61 -3.28 8.53
C THR A 142 10.20 -3.30 9.11
N PHE A 143 9.80 -4.45 9.62
CA PHE A 143 8.48 -4.67 10.23
C PHE A 143 8.61 -5.28 11.62
N GLY A 144 7.85 -4.77 12.59
CA GLY A 144 7.78 -5.33 13.92
C GLY A 144 9.00 -5.06 14.80
N ARG A 145 9.66 -3.90 14.66
CA ARG A 145 10.76 -3.52 15.56
C ARG A 145 10.33 -3.64 17.04
N GLY A 146 11.14 -4.34 17.85
CA GLY A 146 10.87 -4.57 19.27
C GLY A 146 9.84 -5.67 19.56
N LEU A 147 9.38 -6.38 18.54
CA LEU A 147 8.52 -7.55 18.67
C LEU A 147 9.34 -8.82 18.50
N ASN A 148 8.92 -9.90 19.16
CA ASN A 148 9.43 -11.22 18.87
C ASN A 148 8.87 -11.75 17.55
N LEU A 149 9.47 -12.81 17.03
CA LEU A 149 9.12 -13.35 15.71
C LEU A 149 7.66 -13.82 15.62
N THR A 150 7.14 -14.43 16.68
CA THR A 150 5.74 -14.90 16.74
C THR A 150 4.76 -13.72 16.62
N ASP A 151 4.98 -12.66 17.39
CA ASP A 151 4.14 -11.45 17.33
C ASP A 151 4.22 -10.76 15.96
N ILE A 152 5.38 -10.82 15.29
CA ILE A 152 5.53 -10.32 13.92
C ILE A 152 4.64 -11.12 12.97
N VAL A 153 4.68 -12.45 13.03
CA VAL A 153 3.89 -13.31 12.16
C VAL A 153 2.39 -13.13 12.44
N GLU A 154 1.97 -13.01 13.70
CA GLU A 154 0.56 -12.71 14.03
C GLU A 154 0.05 -11.42 13.39
N ARG A 155 0.91 -10.41 13.23
CA ARG A 155 0.56 -9.18 12.52
C ARG A 155 0.62 -9.34 11.01
N LEU A 156 1.62 -10.08 10.49
CA LEU A 156 1.74 -10.34 9.05
C LEU A 156 0.52 -11.07 8.48
N VAL A 157 0.00 -12.06 9.20
CA VAL A 157 -1.18 -12.82 8.77
C VAL A 157 -2.48 -12.02 8.84
N GLN A 158 -2.43 -10.76 9.29
CA GLN A 158 -3.57 -9.84 9.30
C GLN A 158 -3.50 -8.80 8.18
N ILE A 159 -2.40 -8.76 7.43
CA ILE A 159 -2.18 -7.75 6.38
C ILE A 159 -1.85 -8.38 5.04
N GLY A 160 -2.19 -7.67 3.97
CA GLY A 160 -1.85 -8.07 2.60
C GLY A 160 -2.48 -9.39 2.14
N PRO A 161 -1.91 -10.01 1.09
CA PRO A 161 -2.48 -11.20 0.45
C PRO A 161 -2.62 -12.42 1.37
N ILE A 162 -1.68 -12.62 2.31
CA ILE A 162 -1.71 -13.74 3.25
C ILE A 162 -2.89 -13.66 4.23
N ALA A 163 -3.35 -12.44 4.56
CA ALA A 163 -4.45 -12.26 5.51
C ALA A 163 -5.75 -12.94 5.04
N GLN A 164 -6.05 -12.86 3.74
CA GLN A 164 -7.18 -13.54 3.15
C GLN A 164 -7.02 -15.06 3.23
N MET A 165 -5.85 -15.56 2.82
CA MET A 165 -5.55 -16.99 2.81
C MET A 165 -5.72 -17.62 4.20
N VAL A 166 -5.21 -16.96 5.25
CA VAL A 166 -5.30 -17.46 6.63
C VAL A 166 -6.72 -17.37 7.17
N ARG A 167 -7.47 -16.30 6.84
CA ARG A 167 -8.89 -16.20 7.26
C ARG A 167 -9.76 -17.28 6.66
N ASP A 168 -9.54 -17.62 5.39
CA ASP A 168 -10.33 -18.59 4.64
C ASP A 168 -9.86 -20.03 4.88
N ALA A 169 -8.73 -20.22 5.59
CA ALA A 169 -8.20 -21.53 5.91
C ALA A 169 -9.07 -22.27 6.94
N PRO A 170 -9.21 -23.61 6.81
CA PRO A 170 -9.75 -24.44 7.87
C PRO A 170 -9.05 -24.17 9.22
N GLU A 171 -9.80 -24.21 10.32
CA GLU A 171 -9.28 -23.85 11.65
C GLU A 171 -8.04 -24.69 12.02
N GLU A 172 -8.05 -25.99 11.69
CA GLU A 172 -6.94 -26.91 11.91
C GLU A 172 -5.67 -26.57 11.13
N LEU A 173 -5.75 -25.80 10.04
CA LEU A 173 -4.60 -25.38 9.25
C LEU A 173 -4.07 -23.98 9.63
N GLN A 174 -4.81 -23.19 10.38
CA GLN A 174 -4.41 -21.82 10.71
C GLN A 174 -3.10 -21.77 11.50
N GLN A 175 -2.94 -22.63 12.53
CA GLN A 175 -1.69 -22.68 13.28
C GLN A 175 -0.54 -23.29 12.47
N PRO A 176 -0.68 -24.42 11.77
CA PRO A 176 0.34 -24.94 10.86
C PRO A 176 0.83 -23.92 9.82
N VAL A 177 -0.07 -23.10 9.26
CA VAL A 177 0.31 -22.03 8.34
C VAL A 177 1.14 -20.97 9.04
N ARG A 178 0.76 -20.53 10.24
CA ARG A 178 1.56 -19.59 11.03
C ARG A 178 2.97 -20.10 11.30
N ASP A 179 3.07 -21.39 11.69
CA ASP A 179 4.36 -22.02 11.97
C ASP A 179 5.25 -22.05 10.71
N LYS A 180 4.67 -22.35 9.54
CA LYS A 180 5.38 -22.29 8.26
C LYS A 180 5.85 -20.87 7.93
N VAL A 181 5.03 -19.87 8.19
CA VAL A 181 5.40 -18.48 7.98
C VAL A 181 6.53 -18.06 8.94
N VAL A 182 6.48 -18.49 10.21
CA VAL A 182 7.59 -18.27 11.18
C VAL A 182 8.90 -18.83 10.64
N ASP A 183 8.91 -20.08 10.17
CA ASP A 183 10.13 -20.70 9.63
C ASP A 183 10.66 -19.95 8.39
N ALA A 184 9.76 -19.53 7.50
CA ALA A 184 10.12 -18.83 6.27
C ALA A 184 10.68 -17.43 6.52
N VAL A 185 10.18 -16.68 7.51
CA VAL A 185 10.64 -15.32 7.80
C VAL A 185 11.77 -15.26 8.84
N LYS A 186 12.03 -16.35 9.56
CA LYS A 186 13.09 -16.45 10.56
C LYS A 186 14.48 -16.00 10.08
N PRO A 187 14.93 -16.34 8.84
CA PRO A 187 16.23 -15.87 8.33
C PRO A 187 16.34 -14.35 8.17
N PHE A 188 15.21 -13.65 8.13
CA PHE A 188 15.11 -12.20 7.94
C PHE A 188 14.81 -11.44 9.25
N TYR A 189 14.77 -12.14 10.38
CA TYR A 189 14.48 -11.59 11.69
C TYR A 189 15.74 -11.33 12.50
N SER A 190 15.72 -10.22 13.23
CA SER A 190 16.68 -9.87 14.27
C SER A 190 15.96 -9.22 15.46
N GLU A 191 16.41 -9.46 16.68
CA GLU A 191 15.82 -8.87 17.88
C GLU A 191 15.90 -7.35 17.89
N ASP A 192 16.97 -6.77 17.32
CA ASP A 192 17.20 -5.33 17.31
C ASP A 192 16.32 -4.59 16.30
N THR A 193 16.08 -5.20 15.13
CA THR A 193 15.43 -4.52 14.00
C THR A 193 14.04 -5.07 13.68
N GLY A 194 13.68 -6.26 14.17
CA GLY A 194 12.51 -6.99 13.70
C GLY A 194 12.80 -7.72 12.39
N MET A 195 11.76 -8.00 11.61
CA MET A 195 11.88 -8.63 10.29
C MET A 195 12.25 -7.59 9.24
N THR A 196 13.28 -7.85 8.43
CA THR A 196 13.69 -6.97 7.33
C THR A 196 13.73 -7.75 6.01
N LEU A 197 12.94 -7.32 5.04
CA LEU A 197 12.86 -7.88 3.68
C LEU A 197 12.84 -6.73 2.66
N ASP A 198 13.37 -6.98 1.47
CA ASP A 198 13.35 -5.97 0.41
C ASP A 198 11.92 -5.70 -0.07
N GLY A 199 11.58 -4.42 -0.20
CA GLY A 199 10.41 -3.91 -0.88
C GLY A 199 10.80 -3.24 -2.20
N GLN A 200 10.01 -3.52 -3.22
CA GLN A 200 10.18 -2.97 -4.56
C GLN A 200 8.98 -2.08 -4.89
N PHE A 201 9.24 -0.84 -5.22
CA PHE A 201 8.22 0.19 -5.43
C PHE A 201 8.42 0.91 -6.75
N TRP A 202 7.35 1.53 -7.25
CA TRP A 202 7.43 2.65 -8.15
C TRP A 202 7.38 3.93 -7.34
N GLN A 203 8.33 4.82 -7.55
CA GLN A 203 8.23 6.22 -7.19
C GLN A 203 7.72 6.96 -8.41
N VAL A 204 6.59 7.64 -8.25
CA VAL A 204 5.89 8.31 -9.34
C VAL A 204 5.81 9.79 -9.04
N THR A 205 6.13 10.62 -10.04
CA THR A 205 6.00 12.08 -9.98
C THR A 205 5.39 12.62 -11.28
N ALA A 206 4.63 13.71 -11.16
CA ALA A 206 4.04 14.41 -12.27
C ALA A 206 3.74 15.88 -11.88
#